data_aaf7bc4edc2d39ab1637b5a9b4871cfc
#
_entry.id   aaf7bc4edc2d39ab1637b5a9b4871cfc
#
_cell.length_a   1.000
_cell.length_b   1.000
_cell.length_c   1.000
_cell.angle_alpha   90.00
_cell.angle_beta   90.00
_cell.angle_gamma   90.00
#
_symmetry.space_group_name_H-M   'P 1'
#
loop_
_entity.id
_entity.type
_entity.pdbx_description
1 polymer ?
#
loop_
_entity_poly.entity_id
_entity_poly.type
_entity_poly.pdbx_seq_one_letter_code
_entity_poly.pdbx_strand_id
1 'polypeptide(L)'
;YTTLFRSDYNLYNYLPEETEYFHASWRREALTELGKDYVIADGIKGSGHYIGTYIALSTLQRYWWGEGEVKFYIDGDEQYPTICGTGMEDYFGGSWSFAKHENGKTIEQTYTTPFLGYPYYSRHDDLVNNLYHNDDCPPMRGFYRWHVMDPVFFDEELKVTVQQIGVGHKGLFERQDDLSSVAYWYQKEPHNVFSKLPEKEKRWPR
;
A
#
# COMPACT_ATOMS: atom_id res chain seq x y z
N TYR A 1 -24.45 2.14 19.43
CA TYR A 1 -23.15 1.44 19.32
C TYR A 1 -22.74 1.47 17.86
N THR A 2 -21.61 2.10 17.56
CA THR A 2 -21.04 2.08 16.21
C THR A 2 -20.18 0.82 16.09
N THR A 3 -20.58 -0.11 15.24
CA THR A 3 -19.74 -1.28 14.92
C THR A 3 -18.56 -0.80 14.09
N LEU A 4 -17.34 -0.95 14.62
CA LEU A 4 -16.11 -0.54 13.92
C LEU A 4 -15.76 -1.46 12.76
N PHE A 5 -16.20 -2.71 12.81
CA PHE A 5 -16.02 -3.67 11.71
C PHE A 5 -17.12 -4.74 11.76
N ARG A 6 -17.34 -5.40 10.64
CA ARG A 6 -18.19 -6.58 10.51
C ARG A 6 -17.37 -7.74 9.96
N SER A 7 -17.62 -8.93 10.48
CA SER A 7 -17.06 -10.17 9.99
C SER A 7 -18.18 -11.17 9.73
N ASP A 8 -18.19 -11.76 8.55
CA ASP A 8 -19.07 -12.87 8.18
C ASP A 8 -18.19 -14.13 8.08
N TYR A 9 -18.64 -15.25 8.68
CA TYR A 9 -17.87 -16.51 8.71
C TYR A 9 -18.78 -17.72 8.66
N ASN A 10 -18.20 -18.85 8.22
CA ASN A 10 -18.84 -20.16 8.26
C ASN A 10 -18.06 -21.09 9.19
N LEU A 11 -18.78 -22.01 9.83
CA LEU A 11 -18.18 -23.08 10.60
C LEU A 11 -18.18 -24.37 9.79
N TYR A 12 -17.04 -25.03 9.72
CA TYR A 12 -16.85 -26.33 9.05
C TYR A 12 -16.42 -27.37 10.06
N ASN A 13 -16.86 -28.64 9.86
CA ASN A 13 -16.45 -29.76 10.70
C ASN A 13 -14.98 -30.15 10.46
N TYR A 14 -14.45 -29.85 9.30
CA TYR A 14 -13.04 -30.05 8.95
C TYR A 14 -12.61 -29.00 7.92
N LEU A 15 -11.33 -28.71 7.87
CA LEU A 15 -10.73 -27.91 6.81
C LEU A 15 -9.95 -28.85 5.87
N PRO A 16 -9.97 -28.63 4.54
CA PRO A 16 -9.09 -29.33 3.62
C PRO A 16 -7.63 -29.18 4.03
N GLU A 17 -6.79 -30.17 3.74
CA GLU A 17 -5.35 -30.15 4.05
C GLU A 17 -4.63 -28.98 3.37
N GLU A 18 -5.10 -28.59 2.18
CA GLU A 18 -4.55 -27.48 1.39
C GLU A 18 -5.07 -26.10 1.83
N THR A 19 -5.75 -26.00 2.98
CA THR A 19 -6.28 -24.73 3.45
C THR A 19 -5.17 -23.74 3.79
N GLU A 20 -5.23 -22.55 3.21
CA GLU A 20 -4.35 -21.45 3.54
C GLU A 20 -4.97 -20.55 4.60
N TYR A 21 -4.12 -19.92 5.40
CA TYR A 21 -4.53 -19.02 6.47
C TYR A 21 -4.31 -17.57 6.09
N PHE A 22 -5.26 -16.73 6.45
CA PHE A 22 -5.18 -15.29 6.21
C PHE A 22 -4.14 -14.62 7.11
N HIS A 23 -3.31 -13.79 6.49
CA HIS A 23 -2.30 -12.98 7.16
C HIS A 23 -2.45 -11.51 6.79
N ALA A 24 -2.10 -10.65 7.74
CA ALA A 24 -1.98 -9.22 7.54
C ALA A 24 -0.77 -8.68 8.29
N SER A 25 0.06 -7.86 7.64
CA SER A 25 1.24 -7.24 8.26
C SER A 25 1.24 -5.73 8.03
N TRP A 26 1.26 -4.97 9.13
CA TRP A 26 1.38 -3.52 9.08
C TRP A 26 2.84 -3.09 9.25
N ARG A 27 3.25 -2.12 8.45
CA ARG A 27 4.58 -1.50 8.52
C ARG A 27 4.48 0.01 8.39
N ARG A 28 5.51 0.73 8.86
CA ARG A 28 5.66 2.17 8.68
C ARG A 28 7.11 2.59 8.74
N GLU A 29 7.46 3.51 7.87
CA GLU A 29 8.64 4.35 7.98
C GLU A 29 8.18 5.81 8.04
N ALA A 30 8.34 6.45 9.19
CA ALA A 30 7.94 7.85 9.40
C ALA A 30 8.78 8.82 8.55
N LEU A 31 9.92 8.36 8.06
CA LEU A 31 10.74 8.94 7.02
C LEU A 31 11.41 7.79 6.28
N THR A 32 11.03 7.57 5.02
CA THR A 32 11.62 6.53 4.18
C THR A 32 13.10 6.79 3.92
N GLU A 33 13.89 5.74 3.71
CA GLU A 33 15.32 5.87 3.46
C GLU A 33 15.57 6.29 2.01
N LEU A 34 16.37 7.34 1.81
CA LEU A 34 16.68 7.86 0.48
C LEU A 34 17.40 6.80 -0.38
N GLY A 35 16.94 6.62 -1.61
CA GLY A 35 17.52 5.66 -2.56
C GLY A 35 17.21 4.19 -2.26
N LYS A 36 16.29 3.92 -1.32
CA LYS A 36 15.82 2.58 -1.02
C LYS A 36 14.31 2.45 -1.20
N ASP A 37 13.90 1.30 -1.68
CA ASP A 37 12.48 0.95 -1.73
C ASP A 37 11.92 0.82 -0.30
N TYR A 38 10.72 1.34 -0.09
CA TYR A 38 9.95 1.02 1.11
C TYR A 38 9.46 -0.43 1.05
N VAL A 39 9.65 -1.16 2.13
CA VAL A 39 9.24 -2.56 2.22
C VAL A 39 7.79 -2.65 2.69
N ILE A 40 6.90 -3.15 1.83
CA ILE A 40 5.50 -3.43 2.16
C ILE A 40 5.39 -4.77 2.91
N ALA A 41 6.05 -5.80 2.39
CA ALA A 41 6.14 -7.12 3.01
C ALA A 41 7.51 -7.74 2.75
N ASP A 42 8.04 -8.44 3.75
CA ASP A 42 9.31 -9.18 3.64
C ASP A 42 9.33 -10.34 4.63
N GLY A 43 10.15 -11.34 4.33
CA GLY A 43 10.32 -12.52 5.17
C GLY A 43 9.14 -13.47 5.15
N ILE A 44 8.27 -13.40 4.16
CA ILE A 44 7.22 -14.40 3.92
C ILE A 44 7.91 -15.63 3.32
N LYS A 45 7.87 -16.76 4.04
CA LYS A 45 8.47 -18.05 3.63
C LYS A 45 7.43 -19.13 3.63
N GLY A 46 7.39 -19.95 2.56
CA GLY A 46 6.41 -20.99 2.30
C GLY A 46 5.53 -20.63 1.10
N SER A 47 4.50 -21.43 0.80
CA SER A 47 3.63 -21.23 -0.35
C SER A 47 2.33 -20.50 0.02
N GLY A 48 1.83 -19.70 -0.91
CA GLY A 48 0.61 -18.93 -0.73
C GLY A 48 0.31 -17.99 -1.86
N HIS A 49 -0.57 -17.01 -1.59
CA HIS A 49 -0.87 -15.98 -2.56
C HIS A 49 -1.15 -14.63 -1.90
N TYR A 50 -0.57 -13.59 -2.47
CA TYR A 50 -0.77 -12.21 -2.05
C TYR A 50 -2.07 -11.67 -2.65
N ILE A 51 -2.90 -11.06 -1.80
CA ILE A 51 -4.23 -10.63 -2.20
C ILE A 51 -4.48 -9.13 -2.01
N GLY A 52 -3.58 -8.38 -1.42
CA GLY A 52 -3.84 -6.96 -1.28
C GLY A 52 -2.80 -6.12 -0.61
N THR A 53 -2.86 -4.84 -0.95
CA THR A 53 -2.04 -3.76 -0.39
C THR A 53 -2.93 -2.61 0.03
N TYR A 54 -2.72 -2.08 1.22
CA TYR A 54 -3.16 -0.75 1.61
C TYR A 54 -1.92 0.12 1.85
N ILE A 55 -1.91 1.35 1.32
CA ILE A 55 -0.85 2.34 1.58
C ILE A 55 -1.50 3.62 2.10
N ALA A 56 -0.93 4.17 3.17
CA ALA A 56 -1.15 5.53 3.61
C ALA A 56 0.15 6.33 3.46
N LEU A 57 0.09 7.40 2.69
CA LEU A 57 1.22 8.25 2.32
C LEU A 57 1.00 9.67 2.82
N SER A 58 1.95 10.20 3.60
CA SER A 58 2.06 11.62 3.89
C SER A 58 3.26 12.18 3.13
N THR A 59 3.00 13.00 2.11
CA THR A 59 4.06 13.57 1.26
C THR A 59 4.76 14.71 1.99
N LEU A 60 6.04 14.53 2.30
CA LEU A 60 6.87 15.51 3.02
C LEU A 60 7.64 16.45 2.10
N GLN A 61 7.76 16.07 0.84
CA GLN A 61 8.50 16.82 -0.18
C GLN A 61 7.57 17.36 -1.27
N ARG A 62 8.01 18.41 -1.96
CA ARG A 62 7.29 19.01 -3.08
C ARG A 62 7.27 18.08 -4.30
N TYR A 63 6.45 18.42 -5.27
CA TYR A 63 6.31 17.83 -6.60
C TYR A 63 5.58 16.49 -6.60
N TRP A 64 5.46 15.91 -7.77
CA TRP A 64 4.80 14.63 -7.99
C TRP A 64 5.53 13.49 -7.28
N TRP A 65 4.77 12.56 -6.73
CA TRP A 65 5.25 11.56 -5.76
C TRP A 65 5.04 10.10 -6.21
N GLY A 66 4.31 9.84 -7.29
CA GLY A 66 3.74 8.51 -7.59
C GLY A 66 4.48 7.70 -8.66
N GLU A 67 5.72 8.05 -9.05
CA GLU A 67 6.48 7.34 -10.08
C GLU A 67 7.09 6.03 -9.59
N GLY A 68 7.16 5.81 -8.29
CA GLY A 68 7.81 4.64 -7.72
C GLY A 68 7.02 3.36 -7.99
N GLU A 69 7.70 2.35 -8.52
CA GLU A 69 7.14 1.06 -8.92
C GLU A 69 6.82 0.18 -7.71
N VAL A 70 5.67 -0.49 -7.72
CA VAL A 70 5.41 -1.60 -6.81
C VAL A 70 6.02 -2.87 -7.40
N LYS A 71 6.84 -3.56 -6.61
CA LYS A 71 7.65 -4.71 -7.04
C LYS A 71 7.33 -5.93 -6.21
N PHE A 72 7.24 -7.09 -6.88
CA PHE A 72 7.07 -8.38 -6.22
C PHE A 72 8.27 -9.26 -6.57
N TYR A 73 9.03 -9.61 -5.53
CA TYR A 73 10.13 -10.56 -5.59
C TYR A 73 9.59 -11.91 -5.14
N ILE A 74 9.66 -12.90 -6.03
CA ILE A 74 9.00 -14.18 -5.88
C ILE A 74 10.04 -15.30 -5.99
N ASP A 75 10.02 -16.26 -5.07
CA ASP A 75 10.70 -17.55 -5.18
C ASP A 75 12.19 -17.46 -5.57
N GLY A 76 12.99 -16.77 -4.75
CA GLY A 76 14.43 -16.61 -4.96
C GLY A 76 14.85 -15.40 -5.78
N ASP A 77 13.92 -14.51 -6.13
CA ASP A 77 14.28 -13.23 -6.73
C ASP A 77 15.13 -12.39 -5.78
N GLU A 78 16.30 -11.93 -6.23
CA GLU A 78 17.21 -11.08 -5.44
C GLU A 78 17.32 -9.67 -6.00
N GLN A 79 17.88 -9.54 -7.21
CA GLN A 79 18.17 -8.25 -7.82
C GLN A 79 17.01 -7.70 -8.64
N TYR A 80 16.29 -8.57 -9.33
CA TYR A 80 15.18 -8.19 -10.21
C TYR A 80 13.89 -8.85 -9.75
N PRO A 81 12.80 -8.09 -9.63
CA PRO A 81 11.50 -8.66 -9.26
C PRO A 81 10.87 -9.40 -10.43
N THR A 82 10.13 -10.47 -10.16
CA THR A 82 9.30 -11.15 -11.16
C THR A 82 8.20 -10.21 -11.69
N ILE A 83 7.62 -9.37 -10.82
CA ILE A 83 6.63 -8.37 -11.23
C ILE A 83 7.16 -6.98 -10.86
N CYS A 84 7.25 -6.10 -11.86
CA CYS A 84 7.61 -4.71 -11.69
C CYS A 84 6.53 -3.82 -12.30
N GLY A 85 5.97 -2.92 -11.51
CA GLY A 85 4.98 -1.94 -11.96
C GLY A 85 5.61 -0.79 -12.74
N THR A 86 4.80 0.21 -13.08
CA THR A 86 5.21 1.43 -13.78
C THR A 86 5.15 2.67 -12.92
N GLY A 87 4.36 2.64 -11.83
CA GLY A 87 4.22 3.72 -10.88
C GLY A 87 3.22 3.36 -9.79
N MET A 88 3.28 4.03 -8.68
CA MET A 88 2.34 3.79 -7.57
C MET A 88 0.92 4.20 -7.96
N GLU A 89 0.73 5.27 -8.73
CA GLU A 89 -0.58 5.66 -9.24
C GLU A 89 -1.18 4.60 -10.15
N ASP A 90 -0.39 4.00 -11.03
CA ASP A 90 -0.83 2.94 -11.93
C ASP A 90 -1.23 1.69 -11.17
N TYR A 91 -0.45 1.34 -10.14
CA TYR A 91 -0.77 0.20 -9.28
C TYR A 91 -2.13 0.34 -8.62
N PHE A 92 -2.50 1.53 -8.21
CA PHE A 92 -3.82 1.82 -7.63
C PHE A 92 -4.89 2.23 -8.65
N GLY A 93 -4.58 2.19 -9.95
CA GLY A 93 -5.52 2.42 -11.04
C GLY A 93 -5.79 3.90 -11.33
N GLY A 94 -4.88 4.78 -10.95
CA GLY A 94 -5.07 6.22 -11.02
C GLY A 94 -4.41 6.95 -12.16
N SER A 95 -3.76 6.30 -13.08
CA SER A 95 -2.96 6.83 -14.18
C SER A 95 -2.98 8.37 -14.37
N TRP A 96 -1.93 8.97 -14.91
CA TRP A 96 -1.84 10.43 -15.09
C TRP A 96 -2.05 11.22 -13.80
N SER A 97 -1.37 10.81 -12.73
CA SER A 97 -1.34 11.46 -11.41
C SER A 97 -2.71 11.60 -10.73
N PHE A 98 -3.65 10.67 -10.96
CA PHE A 98 -5.03 10.76 -10.49
C PHE A 98 -5.75 12.04 -10.94
N ALA A 99 -5.27 12.68 -12.01
CA ALA A 99 -5.68 14.02 -12.39
C ALA A 99 -6.98 14.04 -13.19
N LYS A 100 -7.83 15.00 -12.83
CA LYS A 100 -8.97 15.45 -13.63
C LYS A 100 -8.71 16.89 -14.08
N HIS A 101 -8.96 17.16 -15.36
CA HIS A 101 -8.91 18.53 -15.88
C HIS A 101 -10.33 19.07 -16.01
N GLU A 102 -10.66 20.07 -15.20
CA GLU A 102 -11.98 20.67 -15.16
C GLU A 102 -11.86 22.18 -15.03
N ASN A 103 -12.55 22.94 -15.90
CA ASN A 103 -12.55 24.41 -15.89
C ASN A 103 -11.15 25.04 -15.86
N GLY A 104 -10.19 24.44 -16.59
CA GLY A 104 -8.81 24.92 -16.66
C GLY A 104 -7.97 24.65 -15.39
N LYS A 105 -8.49 23.86 -14.45
CA LYS A 105 -7.78 23.41 -13.26
C LYS A 105 -7.48 21.93 -13.34
N THR A 106 -6.36 21.54 -12.77
CA THR A 106 -6.03 20.13 -12.52
C THR A 106 -6.41 19.81 -11.08
N ILE A 107 -7.26 18.81 -10.91
CA ILE A 107 -7.78 18.39 -9.59
C ILE A 107 -7.37 16.92 -9.41
N GLU A 108 -6.78 16.61 -8.27
CA GLU A 108 -6.50 15.23 -7.86
C GLU A 108 -7.82 14.58 -7.40
N GLN A 109 -8.17 13.43 -8.00
CA GLN A 109 -9.45 12.75 -7.75
C GLN A 109 -9.30 11.61 -6.77
N THR A 110 -10.29 11.49 -5.88
CA THR A 110 -10.52 10.29 -5.07
C THR A 110 -11.57 9.42 -5.73
N TYR A 111 -11.47 8.10 -5.53
CA TYR A 111 -12.43 7.12 -6.01
C TYR A 111 -12.39 5.83 -5.18
N THR A 112 -13.45 5.06 -5.28
CA THR A 112 -13.59 3.76 -4.65
C THR A 112 -14.22 2.78 -5.64
N THR A 113 -13.54 1.67 -5.88
CA THR A 113 -14.03 0.56 -6.70
C THR A 113 -13.92 -0.75 -5.91
N PRO A 114 -14.50 -1.88 -6.36
CA PRO A 114 -14.41 -3.13 -5.61
C PRO A 114 -12.99 -3.65 -5.36
N PHE A 115 -12.03 -3.41 -6.29
CA PHE A 115 -10.70 -4.03 -6.23
C PHE A 115 -9.54 -3.08 -6.08
N LEU A 116 -9.74 -1.80 -6.33
CA LEU A 116 -8.73 -0.77 -6.13
C LEU A 116 -9.37 0.59 -5.86
N GLY A 117 -8.61 1.49 -5.25
CA GLY A 117 -9.14 2.82 -5.00
C GLY A 117 -8.15 3.76 -4.33
N TYR A 118 -8.56 5.02 -4.39
CA TYR A 118 -7.95 6.15 -3.71
C TYR A 118 -9.04 6.86 -2.89
N PRO A 119 -9.49 6.27 -1.76
CA PRO A 119 -10.65 6.75 -1.00
C PRO A 119 -10.38 7.99 -0.16
N TYR A 120 -9.13 8.33 0.12
CA TYR A 120 -8.81 9.41 1.04
C TYR A 120 -7.70 10.32 0.51
N TYR A 121 -7.99 11.60 0.45
CA TYR A 121 -7.05 12.69 0.23
C TYR A 121 -7.37 13.85 1.18
N SER A 122 -6.42 14.21 2.05
CA SER A 122 -6.65 15.21 3.10
C SER A 122 -6.90 16.64 2.58
N ARG A 123 -6.58 16.90 1.32
CA ARG A 123 -6.82 18.21 0.68
C ARG A 123 -7.94 18.18 -0.35
N HIS A 124 -8.81 17.16 -0.29
CA HIS A 124 -9.99 17.14 -1.13
C HIS A 124 -10.97 18.24 -0.70
N ASP A 125 -11.57 18.94 -1.66
CA ASP A 125 -12.43 20.10 -1.41
C ASP A 125 -13.56 19.85 -0.41
N ASP A 126 -14.12 18.65 -0.39
CA ASP A 126 -15.17 18.24 0.54
C ASP A 126 -14.68 18.12 2.00
N LEU A 127 -13.39 18.06 2.23
CA LEU A 127 -12.78 17.94 3.56
C LEU A 127 -12.23 19.25 4.12
N VAL A 128 -12.13 20.29 3.31
CA VAL A 128 -11.56 21.61 3.69
C VAL A 128 -12.27 22.24 4.89
N ASN A 129 -13.53 21.95 5.10
CA ASN A 129 -14.32 22.43 6.24
C ASN A 129 -14.39 21.44 7.41
N ASN A 130 -13.63 20.37 7.38
CA ASN A 130 -13.61 19.40 8.47
C ASN A 130 -12.79 19.96 9.64
N LEU A 131 -13.34 19.91 10.86
CA LEU A 131 -12.70 20.36 12.09
C LEU A 131 -11.33 19.71 12.37
N TYR A 132 -11.14 18.49 11.86
CA TYR A 132 -9.91 17.71 12.02
C TYR A 132 -8.91 17.87 10.86
N HIS A 133 -9.25 18.71 9.89
CA HIS A 133 -8.40 18.98 8.74
C HIS A 133 -7.57 20.23 9.03
N ASN A 134 -6.26 20.12 8.92
CA ASN A 134 -5.33 21.22 9.12
C ASN A 134 -4.47 21.40 7.85
N ASP A 135 -4.57 22.56 7.23
CA ASP A 135 -3.81 22.91 6.02
C ASP A 135 -2.30 22.98 6.26
N ASP A 136 -1.88 23.14 7.51
CA ASP A 136 -0.45 23.12 7.90
C ASP A 136 0.14 21.70 7.93
N CYS A 137 -0.70 20.66 7.94
CA CYS A 137 -0.23 19.27 7.88
C CYS A 137 0.20 18.90 6.45
N PRO A 138 1.21 18.02 6.31
CA PRO A 138 1.54 17.44 5.01
C PRO A 138 0.34 16.75 4.37
N PRO A 139 0.19 16.84 3.03
CA PRO A 139 -0.89 16.13 2.34
C PRO A 139 -0.85 14.63 2.62
N MET A 140 -1.98 14.09 3.05
CA MET A 140 -2.14 12.67 3.37
C MET A 140 -3.06 11.99 2.36
N ARG A 141 -2.71 10.77 1.98
CA ARG A 141 -3.41 9.95 0.99
C ARG A 141 -3.56 8.53 1.48
N GLY A 142 -4.64 7.89 1.09
CA GLY A 142 -4.87 6.47 1.39
C GLY A 142 -5.30 5.73 0.12
N PHE A 143 -4.65 4.59 -0.16
CA PHE A 143 -4.85 3.79 -1.35
C PHE A 143 -5.05 2.33 -0.99
N TYR A 144 -5.82 1.59 -1.81
CA TYR A 144 -5.88 0.14 -1.69
C TYR A 144 -5.94 -0.54 -3.05
N ARG A 145 -5.41 -1.76 -3.10
CA ARG A 145 -5.60 -2.70 -4.19
C ARG A 145 -5.80 -4.10 -3.63
N TRP A 146 -6.83 -4.77 -4.14
CA TRP A 146 -7.15 -6.16 -3.84
C TRP A 146 -6.90 -7.02 -5.07
N HIS A 147 -5.96 -7.94 -4.99
CA HIS A 147 -5.62 -8.90 -6.04
C HIS A 147 -6.53 -10.14 -6.02
N VAL A 148 -7.81 -9.97 -5.69
CA VAL A 148 -8.77 -11.08 -5.61
C VAL A 148 -9.02 -11.74 -6.96
N MET A 149 -9.04 -10.92 -8.04
CA MET A 149 -9.22 -11.40 -9.41
C MET A 149 -7.90 -11.81 -10.07
N ASP A 150 -6.78 -11.41 -9.49
CA ASP A 150 -5.43 -11.56 -10.03
C ASP A 150 -4.42 -11.75 -8.88
N PRO A 151 -4.52 -12.85 -8.11
CA PRO A 151 -3.63 -13.13 -6.99
C PRO A 151 -2.18 -13.30 -7.46
N VAL A 152 -1.24 -12.84 -6.64
CA VAL A 152 0.18 -13.07 -6.89
C VAL A 152 0.62 -14.29 -6.10
N PHE A 153 0.81 -15.42 -6.78
CA PHE A 153 1.20 -16.69 -6.19
C PHE A 153 2.71 -16.75 -5.93
N PHE A 154 3.09 -17.46 -4.88
CA PHE A 154 4.47 -17.79 -4.54
C PHE A 154 4.53 -19.20 -3.94
N ASP A 155 5.61 -19.93 -4.20
CA ASP A 155 5.79 -21.31 -3.75
C ASP A 155 6.81 -21.43 -2.61
N GLU A 156 7.80 -20.53 -2.54
CA GLU A 156 8.87 -20.58 -1.54
C GLU A 156 8.95 -19.28 -0.71
N GLU A 157 8.86 -18.12 -1.34
CA GLU A 157 8.97 -16.84 -0.64
C GLU A 157 8.38 -15.66 -1.42
N LEU A 158 8.02 -14.63 -0.65
CA LEU A 158 7.54 -13.38 -1.21
C LEU A 158 8.12 -12.18 -0.45
N LYS A 159 8.57 -11.18 -1.23
CA LYS A 159 8.87 -9.83 -0.76
C LYS A 159 8.16 -8.83 -1.66
N VAL A 160 7.56 -7.79 -1.07
CA VAL A 160 6.87 -6.72 -1.80
C VAL A 160 7.44 -5.38 -1.37
N THR A 161 7.81 -4.54 -2.35
CA THR A 161 8.35 -3.21 -2.09
C THR A 161 7.65 -2.16 -2.94
N VAL A 162 7.83 -0.89 -2.59
CA VAL A 162 7.50 0.24 -3.45
C VAL A 162 8.64 1.24 -3.47
N GLN A 163 9.07 1.58 -4.67
CA GLN A 163 10.13 2.56 -4.89
C GLN A 163 9.66 3.97 -4.51
N GLN A 164 10.57 4.79 -4.00
CA GLN A 164 10.28 6.15 -3.57
C GLN A 164 10.85 7.16 -4.57
N ILE A 165 10.14 7.37 -5.68
CA ILE A 165 10.54 8.29 -6.76
C ILE A 165 9.41 9.27 -7.07
N GLY A 166 9.79 10.50 -7.37
CA GLY A 166 8.93 11.57 -7.84
C GLY A 166 9.47 12.28 -9.07
N VAL A 167 8.66 13.20 -9.60
CA VAL A 167 9.05 14.07 -10.73
C VAL A 167 9.00 15.53 -10.31
N GLY A 168 10.12 16.22 -10.52
CA GLY A 168 10.25 17.66 -10.32
C GLY A 168 10.69 18.37 -11.60
N HIS A 169 11.07 19.65 -11.47
CA HIS A 169 11.49 20.46 -12.61
C HIS A 169 12.71 19.91 -13.37
N LYS A 170 13.53 19.08 -12.73
CA LYS A 170 14.74 18.50 -13.34
C LYS A 170 14.56 17.04 -13.75
N GLY A 171 13.35 16.52 -13.73
CA GLY A 171 13.04 15.12 -14.01
C GLY A 171 12.82 14.29 -12.73
N LEU A 172 13.11 13.00 -12.82
CA LEU A 172 12.99 12.06 -11.71
C LEU A 172 13.93 12.40 -10.55
N PHE A 173 13.48 12.18 -9.33
CA PHE A 173 14.30 12.33 -8.13
C PHE A 173 13.86 11.35 -7.03
N GLU A 174 14.82 10.93 -6.21
CA GLU A 174 14.56 10.10 -5.03
C GLU A 174 13.83 10.90 -3.95
N ARG A 175 12.85 10.27 -3.33
CA ARG A 175 11.98 10.89 -2.32
C ARG A 175 12.15 10.27 -0.94
N GLN A 176 11.81 11.09 0.04
CA GLN A 176 11.60 10.64 1.42
C GLN A 176 10.26 11.15 1.92
N ASP A 177 9.38 10.24 2.29
CA ASP A 177 8.03 10.55 2.76
C ASP A 177 7.70 9.71 4.01
N ASP A 178 6.60 10.02 4.70
CA ASP A 178 6.04 9.18 5.75
C ASP A 178 5.08 8.18 5.11
N LEU A 179 5.43 6.92 5.15
CA LEU A 179 4.68 5.87 4.49
C LEU A 179 4.36 4.74 5.45
N SER A 180 3.10 4.34 5.47
CA SER A 180 2.66 3.13 6.15
C SER A 180 1.84 2.24 5.23
N SER A 181 1.89 0.94 5.48
CA SER A 181 1.20 -0.03 4.63
C SER A 181 0.65 -1.20 5.43
N VAL A 182 -0.32 -1.88 4.82
CA VAL A 182 -0.74 -3.22 5.22
C VAL A 182 -0.65 -4.12 4.00
N ALA A 183 0.08 -5.22 4.16
CA ALA A 183 0.10 -6.33 3.22
C ALA A 183 -0.92 -7.39 3.65
N TYR A 184 -1.61 -7.99 2.69
CA TYR A 184 -2.60 -9.05 2.93
C TYR A 184 -2.30 -10.24 2.03
N TRP A 185 -2.25 -11.46 2.63
CA TRP A 185 -2.00 -12.69 1.88
C TRP A 185 -2.63 -13.91 2.56
N TYR A 186 -2.77 -14.98 1.82
CA TYR A 186 -3.02 -16.32 2.34
C TYR A 186 -1.77 -17.16 2.21
N GLN A 187 -1.54 -18.05 3.17
CA GLN A 187 -0.36 -18.91 3.21
C GLN A 187 -0.67 -20.22 3.91
N LYS A 188 -0.06 -21.30 3.45
CA LYS A 188 -0.09 -22.62 4.11
C LYS A 188 0.73 -22.61 5.39
N GLU A 189 0.29 -23.42 6.34
CA GLU A 189 1.08 -23.71 7.55
C GLU A 189 2.12 -24.83 7.30
N PRO A 190 3.25 -24.85 8.00
CA PRO A 190 3.69 -23.86 8.99
C PRO A 190 4.28 -22.59 8.32
N HIS A 191 4.06 -21.44 8.93
CA HIS A 191 4.70 -20.20 8.52
C HIS A 191 5.84 -19.79 9.48
N ASN A 192 6.74 -18.94 9.04
CA ASN A 192 7.78 -18.36 9.89
C ASN A 192 7.21 -17.27 10.81
N VAL A 193 7.99 -16.91 11.82
CA VAL A 193 7.60 -15.85 12.77
C VAL A 193 7.70 -14.48 12.09
N PHE A 194 6.59 -13.74 12.05
CA PHE A 194 6.55 -12.38 11.53
C PHE A 194 6.94 -11.32 12.55
N SER A 195 7.34 -10.17 12.04
CA SER A 195 7.66 -9.00 12.87
C SER A 195 6.46 -8.61 13.75
N LYS A 196 6.71 -8.33 15.01
CA LYS A 196 5.67 -7.81 15.91
C LYS A 196 5.23 -6.42 15.48
N LEU A 197 3.96 -6.12 15.73
CA LEU A 197 3.46 -4.77 15.57
C LEU A 197 4.30 -3.80 16.44
N PRO A 198 4.81 -2.69 15.88
CA PRO A 198 5.59 -1.72 16.65
C PRO A 198 4.83 -1.17 17.85
N GLU A 199 5.58 -0.67 18.84
CA GLU A 199 5.01 0.00 20.00
C GLU A 199 4.09 1.16 19.60
N LYS A 200 3.12 1.48 20.46
CA LYS A 200 2.04 2.43 20.19
C LYS A 200 2.55 3.79 19.68
N GLU A 201 3.63 4.28 20.30
CA GLU A 201 4.24 5.58 20.02
C GLU A 201 4.81 5.66 18.59
N LYS A 202 5.29 4.55 18.04
CA LYS A 202 5.79 4.46 16.67
C LYS A 202 4.68 4.38 15.61
N ARG A 203 3.45 4.15 16.05
CA ARG A 203 2.26 4.06 15.18
C ARG A 203 1.45 5.35 15.15
N TRP A 204 1.73 6.31 16.03
CA TRP A 204 1.02 7.58 16.06
C TRP A 204 1.32 8.42 14.82
N PRO A 205 0.33 9.18 14.34
CA PRO A 205 0.56 10.18 13.29
C PRO A 205 1.58 11.23 13.75
N ARG A 206 2.18 11.91 12.80
CA ARG A 206 3.08 13.05 13.05
C ARG A 206 2.31 14.25 13.56
#